data_71f4d254f6f98f1331c770eb25ce5703
#
_entry.id   71f4d254f6f98f1331c770eb25ce5703
#
_cell.length_a   1.000
_cell.length_b   1.000
_cell.length_c   1.000
_cell.angle_alpha   90.00
_cell.angle_beta   90.00
_cell.angle_gamma   90.00
#
_symmetry.space_group_name_H-M   'P 1'
#
loop_
_entity.id
_entity.type
_entity.pdbx_description
1 polymer ?
#
loop_
_entity_poly.entity_id
_entity_poly.type
_entity_poly.pdbx_seq_one_letter_code
_entity_poly.pdbx_strand_id
1 'polypeptide(L)'
;MQLQSTTKQKGDAAEDRALQHLQAQGLQLVQRNYRTPGRGGGEIDLIVRDPDGTLVFVEVRQRGRQDHGGALASITPTKQRRIVFAARHFLLKLRQIPPCRFDIVAVEGEDLHWLKAAFNA
;
A
#
# COMPACT_ATOMS: atom_id res chain seq x y z
N MET A 1 4.13 -27.01 20.00
CA MET A 1 4.56 -25.67 20.46
C MET A 1 4.32 -24.67 19.34
N GLN A 2 3.54 -23.66 19.62
CA GLN A 2 3.29 -22.64 18.63
C GLN A 2 4.39 -21.60 18.64
N LEU A 3 4.92 -21.30 17.47
CA LEU A 3 5.85 -20.20 17.30
C LEU A 3 5.06 -18.91 17.09
N GLN A 4 5.43 -17.86 17.81
CA GLN A 4 4.83 -16.57 17.61
C GLN A 4 5.30 -15.97 16.29
N SER A 5 4.37 -15.37 15.54
CA SER A 5 4.70 -14.70 14.30
C SER A 5 5.56 -13.47 14.56
N THR A 6 6.56 -13.26 13.72
CA THR A 6 7.38 -12.05 13.76
C THR A 6 6.58 -10.86 13.22
N THR A 7 7.03 -9.63 13.52
CA THR A 7 6.42 -8.42 12.96
C THR A 7 6.44 -8.43 11.43
N LYS A 8 7.54 -8.92 10.85
CA LYS A 8 7.65 -9.04 9.38
C LYS A 8 6.61 -10.01 8.83
N GLN A 9 6.44 -11.18 9.47
CA GLN A 9 5.45 -12.17 9.02
C GLN A 9 4.03 -11.62 9.10
N LYS A 10 3.70 -10.87 10.16
CA LYS A 10 2.39 -10.23 10.28
C LYS A 10 2.16 -9.19 9.21
N GLY A 11 3.18 -8.39 8.89
CA GLY A 11 3.11 -7.40 7.82
C GLY A 11 2.93 -8.07 6.46
N ASP A 12 3.67 -9.15 6.19
CA ASP A 12 3.54 -9.90 4.94
C ASP A 12 2.16 -10.53 4.82
N ALA A 13 1.62 -11.05 5.91
CA ALA A 13 0.28 -11.63 5.93
C ALA A 13 -0.79 -10.57 5.64
N ALA A 14 -0.64 -9.37 6.18
CA ALA A 14 -1.55 -8.27 5.91
C ALA A 14 -1.48 -7.85 4.44
N GLU A 15 -0.26 -7.78 3.86
CA GLU A 15 -0.09 -7.48 2.45
C GLU A 15 -0.70 -8.56 1.57
N ASP A 16 -0.55 -9.84 1.94
CA ASP A 16 -1.17 -10.94 1.18
C ASP A 16 -2.69 -10.81 1.17
N ARG A 17 -3.29 -10.50 2.32
CA ARG A 17 -4.74 -10.31 2.40
C ARG A 17 -5.19 -9.12 1.58
N ALA A 18 -4.46 -8.01 1.66
CA ALA A 18 -4.76 -6.82 0.87
C ALA A 18 -4.71 -7.14 -0.63
N LEU A 19 -3.66 -7.82 -1.06
CA LEU A 19 -3.50 -8.19 -2.47
C LEU A 19 -4.62 -9.11 -2.93
N GLN A 20 -4.96 -10.12 -2.15
CA GLN A 20 -6.06 -11.03 -2.49
C GLN A 20 -7.38 -10.28 -2.65
N HIS A 21 -7.65 -9.34 -1.75
CA HIS A 21 -8.86 -8.52 -1.83
C HIS A 21 -8.88 -7.68 -3.12
N LEU A 22 -7.78 -7.00 -3.41
CA LEU A 22 -7.67 -6.16 -4.60
C LEU A 22 -7.79 -6.99 -5.88
N GLN A 23 -7.16 -8.17 -5.93
CA GLN A 23 -7.26 -9.06 -7.08
C GLN A 23 -8.69 -9.57 -7.27
N ALA A 24 -9.40 -9.86 -6.20
CA ALA A 24 -10.80 -10.26 -6.27
C ALA A 24 -11.69 -9.14 -6.83
N GLN A 25 -11.26 -7.89 -6.69
CA GLN A 25 -11.95 -6.74 -7.27
C GLN A 25 -11.47 -6.39 -8.68
N GLY A 26 -10.61 -7.22 -9.26
CA GLY A 26 -10.17 -7.06 -10.64
C GLY A 26 -8.87 -6.30 -10.83
N LEU A 27 -8.20 -5.88 -9.76
CA LEU A 27 -6.91 -5.21 -9.88
C LEU A 27 -5.80 -6.22 -10.12
N GLN A 28 -4.81 -5.84 -10.92
CA GLN A 28 -3.68 -6.71 -11.25
C GLN A 28 -2.43 -6.23 -10.54
N LEU A 29 -1.67 -7.17 -9.97
CA LEU A 29 -0.40 -6.85 -9.33
C LEU A 29 0.63 -6.44 -10.38
N VAL A 30 1.28 -5.30 -10.16
CA VAL A 30 2.42 -4.83 -10.95
C VAL A 30 3.72 -5.14 -10.19
N GLN A 31 3.79 -4.75 -8.93
CA GLN A 31 4.98 -5.00 -8.11
C GLN A 31 4.65 -4.93 -6.63
N ARG A 32 5.36 -5.72 -5.81
CA ARG A 32 5.30 -5.66 -4.33
C ARG A 32 6.59 -5.08 -3.80
N ASN A 33 6.46 -4.40 -2.67
CA ASN A 33 7.60 -3.92 -1.87
C ASN A 33 8.61 -3.14 -2.71
N TYR A 34 8.08 -2.16 -3.42
CA TYR A 34 8.94 -1.27 -4.22
C TYR A 34 9.67 -0.32 -3.29
N ARG A 35 11.00 -0.28 -3.41
CA ARG A 35 11.85 0.61 -2.63
C ARG A 35 12.74 1.43 -3.54
N THR A 36 12.89 2.71 -3.18
CA THR A 36 13.87 3.56 -3.84
C THR A 36 15.25 3.31 -3.21
N PRO A 37 16.33 3.39 -3.99
CA PRO A 37 17.67 3.21 -3.44
C PRO A 37 18.09 4.41 -2.58
N GLY A 38 19.02 4.16 -1.66
CA GLY A 38 19.68 5.20 -0.89
C GLY A 38 18.91 5.61 0.37
N ARG A 39 19.49 6.60 1.06
CA ARG A 39 18.93 7.15 2.29
C ARG A 39 17.80 8.14 1.96
N GLY A 40 16.80 8.17 2.83
CA GLY A 40 15.68 9.08 2.67
C GLY A 40 14.72 8.67 1.57
N GLY A 41 14.90 7.47 1.03
CA GLY A 41 14.01 6.93 0.03
C GLY A 41 12.65 6.55 0.59
N GLY A 42 11.76 6.12 -0.31
CA GLY A 42 10.42 5.68 0.04
C GLY A 42 10.20 4.22 -0.29
N GLU A 43 9.06 3.73 0.19
CA GLU A 43 8.64 2.35 -0.04
C GLU A 43 7.14 2.34 -0.32
N ILE A 44 6.73 1.44 -1.23
CA ILE A 44 5.34 1.20 -1.54
C ILE A 44 5.07 -0.28 -1.37
N ASP A 45 4.06 -0.62 -0.57
CA ASP A 45 3.75 -2.02 -0.27
C ASP A 45 3.26 -2.77 -1.50
N LEU A 46 2.30 -2.19 -2.23
CA LEU A 46 1.75 -2.80 -3.44
C LEU A 46 1.59 -1.75 -4.52
N ILE A 47 1.97 -2.11 -5.74
CA ILE A 47 1.62 -1.34 -6.95
C ILE A 47 0.71 -2.23 -7.77
N VAL A 48 -0.51 -1.77 -8.00
CA VAL A 48 -1.51 -2.55 -8.74
C VAL A 48 -2.12 -1.69 -9.85
N ARG A 49 -2.75 -2.35 -10.81
CA ARG A 49 -3.42 -1.68 -11.94
C ARG A 49 -4.91 -1.98 -11.87
N ASP A 50 -5.69 -0.93 -11.84
CA ASP A 50 -7.15 -1.00 -11.92
C ASP A 50 -7.56 -1.38 -13.33
N PRO A 51 -8.72 -2.07 -13.53
CA PRO A 51 -9.21 -2.39 -14.87
C PRO A 51 -9.36 -1.19 -15.81
N ASP A 52 -9.56 0.01 -15.27
CA ASP A 52 -9.66 1.24 -16.07
C ASP A 52 -8.29 1.79 -16.51
N GLY A 53 -7.18 1.12 -16.16
CA GLY A 53 -5.83 1.54 -16.50
C GLY A 53 -5.14 2.40 -15.47
N THR A 54 -5.84 2.83 -14.42
CA THR A 54 -5.24 3.62 -13.35
C THR A 54 -4.20 2.80 -12.59
N LEU A 55 -3.03 3.39 -12.38
CA LEU A 55 -1.98 2.79 -11.57
C LEU A 55 -2.20 3.20 -10.11
N VAL A 56 -2.29 2.21 -9.22
CA VAL A 56 -2.67 2.43 -7.83
C VAL A 56 -1.50 2.07 -6.94
N PHE A 57 -1.05 3.04 -6.15
CA PHE A 57 0.00 2.84 -5.15
C PHE A 57 -0.67 2.63 -3.81
N VAL A 58 -0.45 1.45 -3.22
CA VAL A 58 -1.21 1.01 -2.05
C VAL A 58 -0.31 0.90 -0.84
N GLU A 59 -0.69 1.57 0.23
CA GLU A 59 -0.10 1.39 1.55
C GLU A 59 -0.98 0.43 2.34
N VAL A 60 -0.39 -0.64 2.85
CA VAL A 60 -1.08 -1.63 3.67
C VAL A 60 -0.77 -1.34 5.13
N ARG A 61 -1.82 -1.20 5.95
CA ARG A 61 -1.68 -0.95 7.38
C ARG A 61 -2.34 -2.09 8.15
N GLN A 62 -1.57 -2.72 9.04
CA GLN A 62 -2.13 -3.61 10.03
C GLN A 62 -2.45 -2.78 11.27
N ARG A 63 -3.69 -2.87 11.74
CA ARG A 63 -4.17 -2.07 12.87
C ARG A 63 -4.66 -2.97 13.98
N GLY A 64 -4.37 -2.55 15.23
CA GLY A 64 -4.96 -3.15 16.41
C GLY A 64 -6.30 -2.51 16.74
N ARG A 65 -7.09 -3.21 17.57
CA ARG A 65 -8.41 -2.72 18.01
C ARG A 65 -8.34 -1.40 18.77
N GLN A 66 -7.18 -1.08 19.34
CA GLN A 66 -7.01 0.12 20.16
C GLN A 66 -6.55 1.34 19.33
N ASP A 67 -6.33 1.15 18.05
CA ASP A 67 -5.94 2.28 17.19
C ASP A 67 -7.15 3.17 16.98
N HIS A 68 -6.98 4.46 17.29
CA HIS A 68 -8.02 5.46 17.14
C HIS A 68 -7.82 6.24 15.85
N GLY A 69 -8.90 6.71 15.27
CA GLY A 69 -8.91 7.44 14.02
C GLY A 69 -8.99 6.49 12.82
N GLY A 70 -9.22 7.03 11.64
CA GLY A 70 -9.33 6.27 10.41
C GLY A 70 -7.98 5.78 9.88
N ALA A 71 -8.02 4.95 8.85
CA ALA A 71 -6.81 4.44 8.20
C ALA A 71 -5.90 5.58 7.72
N LEU A 72 -6.48 6.65 7.20
CA LEU A 72 -5.70 7.81 6.75
C LEU A 72 -4.94 8.46 7.91
N ALA A 73 -5.54 8.55 9.10
CA ALA A 73 -4.90 9.16 10.26
C ALA A 73 -3.66 8.39 10.72
N SER A 74 -3.56 7.10 10.38
CA SER A 74 -2.39 6.28 10.73
C SER A 74 -1.18 6.53 9.84
N ILE A 75 -1.34 7.31 8.76
CA ILE A 75 -0.25 7.61 7.82
C ILE A 75 0.10 9.09 7.92
N THR A 76 1.25 9.36 8.51
CA THR A 76 1.72 10.73 8.75
C THR A 76 1.98 11.46 7.43
N PRO A 77 2.00 12.81 7.44
CA PRO A 77 2.41 13.57 6.26
C PRO A 77 3.81 13.17 5.76
N THR A 78 4.73 12.87 6.67
CA THR A 78 6.08 12.39 6.27
C THR A 78 5.99 11.08 5.53
N LYS A 79 5.18 10.14 6.02
CA LYS A 79 4.98 8.84 5.35
C LYS A 79 4.36 9.04 3.97
N GLN A 80 3.35 9.91 3.87
CA GLN A 80 2.72 10.20 2.58
C GLN A 80 3.74 10.74 1.58
N ARG A 81 4.61 11.68 2.00
CA ARG A 81 5.64 12.23 1.11
C ARG A 81 6.61 11.16 0.64
N ARG A 82 6.97 10.21 1.50
CA ARG A 82 7.86 9.10 1.11
C ARG A 82 7.20 8.17 0.10
N ILE A 83 5.91 7.91 0.26
CA ILE A 83 5.15 7.10 -0.70
C ILE A 83 5.09 7.82 -2.04
N VAL A 84 4.78 9.12 -2.05
CA VAL A 84 4.73 9.92 -3.27
C VAL A 84 6.11 9.95 -3.95
N PHE A 85 7.18 10.10 -3.19
CA PHE A 85 8.54 10.06 -3.73
C PHE A 85 8.82 8.73 -4.42
N ALA A 86 8.48 7.62 -3.77
CA ALA A 86 8.68 6.29 -4.36
C ALA A 86 7.83 6.09 -5.62
N ALA A 87 6.60 6.59 -5.61
CA ALA A 87 5.72 6.52 -6.78
C ALA A 87 6.31 7.27 -7.97
N ARG A 88 6.80 8.49 -7.74
CA ARG A 88 7.45 9.28 -8.79
C ARG A 88 8.67 8.57 -9.35
N HIS A 89 9.46 7.96 -8.47
CA HIS A 89 10.63 7.18 -8.90
C HIS A 89 10.22 6.00 -9.77
N PHE A 90 9.18 5.28 -9.37
CA PHE A 90 8.65 4.18 -10.18
C PHE A 90 8.20 4.67 -11.55
N LEU A 91 7.50 5.80 -11.61
CA LEU A 91 6.95 6.33 -12.85
C LEU A 91 8.03 6.74 -13.87
N LEU A 92 9.25 7.02 -13.40
CA LEU A 92 10.36 7.33 -14.32
C LEU A 92 10.69 6.18 -15.27
N LYS A 93 10.29 4.96 -14.94
CA LYS A 93 10.53 3.78 -15.77
C LYS A 93 9.53 3.65 -16.92
N LEU A 94 8.45 4.42 -16.89
CA LEU A 94 7.35 4.27 -17.83
C LEU A 94 7.49 5.27 -18.97
N ARG A 95 7.15 4.83 -20.18
CA ARG A 95 7.13 5.70 -21.36
C ARG A 95 6.04 6.77 -21.25
N GLN A 96 4.89 6.36 -20.76
CA GLN A 96 3.74 7.24 -20.56
C GLN A 96 3.26 7.09 -19.14
N ILE A 97 2.94 8.20 -18.49
CA ILE A 97 2.44 8.21 -17.14
C ILE A 97 0.93 8.00 -17.19
N PRO A 98 0.41 6.87 -16.66
CA PRO A 98 -1.03 6.65 -16.58
C PRO A 98 -1.65 7.50 -15.49
N PRO A 99 -2.98 7.60 -15.44
CA PRO A 99 -3.64 8.11 -14.25
C PRO A 99 -3.18 7.31 -13.02
N CYS A 100 -3.01 8.01 -11.90
CA CYS A 100 -2.51 7.41 -10.66
C CYS A 100 -3.39 7.80 -9.49
N ARG A 101 -3.45 6.93 -8.49
CA ARG A 101 -4.05 7.28 -7.20
C ARG A 101 -3.31 6.56 -6.09
N PHE A 102 -3.48 7.07 -4.87
CA PHE A 102 -2.89 6.49 -3.66
C PHE A 102 -3.99 5.94 -2.78
N ASP A 103 -3.95 4.64 -2.52
CA ASP A 103 -4.95 3.96 -1.72
C ASP A 103 -4.33 3.44 -0.42
N ILE A 104 -5.17 3.23 0.57
CA ILE A 104 -4.79 2.60 1.82
C ILE A 104 -5.67 1.37 2.02
N VAL A 105 -5.07 0.25 2.36
CA VAL A 105 -5.79 -0.94 2.81
C VAL A 105 -5.42 -1.17 4.27
N ALA A 106 -6.40 -1.07 5.15
CA ALA A 106 -6.22 -1.33 6.57
C ALA A 106 -6.78 -2.70 6.92
N VAL A 107 -5.93 -3.53 7.53
CA VAL A 107 -6.29 -4.87 7.97
C VAL A 107 -6.35 -4.87 9.49
N GLU A 108 -7.51 -5.22 10.04
CA GLU A 108 -7.75 -5.26 11.48
C GLU A 108 -8.42 -6.59 11.82
N GLY A 109 -7.62 -7.53 12.33
CA GLY A 109 -8.12 -8.88 12.55
C GLY A 109 -8.61 -9.50 11.24
N GLU A 110 -9.87 -9.88 11.19
CA GLU A 110 -10.50 -10.42 9.98
C GLU A 110 -11.09 -9.33 9.09
N ASP A 111 -11.18 -8.11 9.59
CA ASP A 111 -11.75 -6.99 8.85
C ASP A 111 -10.71 -6.36 7.93
N LEU A 112 -11.20 -5.85 6.82
CA LEU A 112 -10.37 -5.16 5.85
C LEU A 112 -11.12 -3.92 5.35
N HIS A 113 -10.46 -2.77 5.38
CA HIS A 113 -11.02 -1.52 4.91
C HIS A 113 -10.14 -0.96 3.80
N TRP A 114 -10.72 -0.74 2.64
CA TRP A 114 -10.02 -0.20 1.48
C TRP A 114 -10.46 1.24 1.25
N LEU A 115 -9.53 2.16 1.42
CA LEU A 115 -9.75 3.59 1.25
C LEU A 115 -9.13 4.02 -0.09
N LYS A 116 -9.97 4.26 -1.07
CA LYS A 116 -9.53 4.68 -2.41
C LYS A 116 -9.24 6.17 -2.42
N ALA A 117 -8.19 6.55 -3.16
CA ALA A 117 -7.77 7.95 -3.31
C ALA A 117 -7.63 8.63 -1.94
N ALA A 118 -6.89 7.98 -1.04
CA ALA A 118 -6.80 8.38 0.35
C ALA A 118 -6.02 9.69 0.53
N PHE A 119 -5.08 9.97 -0.35
CA PHE A 119 -4.33 11.22 -0.35
C PHE A 119 -3.82 11.53 -1.74
N ASN A 120 -3.34 12.74 -1.93
CA ASN A 120 -2.86 13.23 -3.23
C ASN A 120 -1.34 13.41 -3.22
N ALA A 121 -0.80 13.38 -4.43
CA ALA A 121 0.62 13.68 -4.60
C ALA A 121 0.94 15.15 -4.33
#